data_ad75a86da6de497e5aef3fe23b3dfa7a
#
_entry.id   ad75a86da6de497e5aef3fe23b3dfa7a
#
_cell.length_a   1.000
_cell.length_b   1.000
_cell.length_c   1.000
_cell.angle_alpha   90.00
_cell.angle_beta   90.00
_cell.angle_gamma   90.00
#
_symmetry.space_group_name_H-M   'P 1'
#
loop_
_entity.id
_entity.type
_entity.pdbx_description
1 polymer ?
#
loop_
_entity_poly.entity_id
_entity_poly.type
_entity_poly.pdbx_seq_one_letter_code
_entity_poly.pdbx_strand_id
1 'polypeptide(L)'
;MVGTAGLPHVIVRFFTVKSVKAVRKSAYWTLSFIAIIYLTAPALGMFARTNFIEEINEKKYQNAPEWFKNWENQGMIAWVDKNNDGVMQYRAGNVFAGKPTYNDTERAENSPRSVTNELAPSPNEVYYDKDIIVLANPEMAGLPKWVIALVMAGCVAAALSTAAGLLLVLSTSVSHDLMKKIIKPDISDKQ
;
A
#
# COMPACT_ATOMS: atom_id res chain seq x y z
N MET A 1 13.28 3.07 15.69
CA MET A 1 13.08 1.94 16.63
C MET A 1 12.43 2.36 17.95
N VAL A 2 12.91 3.38 18.66
CA VAL A 2 12.34 3.79 19.95
C VAL A 2 10.89 4.28 19.84
N GLY A 3 10.52 4.98 18.75
CA GLY A 3 9.17 5.50 18.54
C GLY A 3 8.09 4.42 18.39
N THR A 4 8.39 3.33 17.70
CA THR A 4 7.42 2.23 17.50
C THR A 4 7.21 1.40 18.77
N ALA A 5 8.23 1.27 19.63
CA ALA A 5 8.13 0.57 20.90
C ALA A 5 7.26 1.33 21.93
N GLY A 6 7.11 2.64 21.79
CA GLY A 6 6.31 3.51 22.67
C GLY A 6 4.85 3.68 22.26
N LEU A 7 4.40 3.07 21.15
CA LEU A 7 3.04 3.21 20.69
C LEU A 7 2.04 2.52 21.63
N PRO A 8 0.98 3.19 22.10
CA PRO A 8 0.04 2.66 23.09
C PRO A 8 -0.59 1.33 22.66
N HIS A 9 -0.97 1.17 21.40
CA HIS A 9 -1.56 -0.07 20.88
C HIS A 9 -0.57 -1.26 20.86
N VAL A 10 0.74 -0.99 20.90
CA VAL A 10 1.78 -2.02 21.06
C VAL A 10 1.98 -2.37 22.52
N ILE A 11 2.04 -1.35 23.40
CA ILE A 11 2.28 -1.53 24.83
C ILE A 11 1.14 -2.33 25.50
N VAL A 12 -0.12 -2.06 25.15
CA VAL A 12 -1.29 -2.78 25.68
C VAL A 12 -1.15 -4.30 25.50
N ARG A 13 -0.51 -4.78 24.45
CA ARG A 13 -0.30 -6.21 24.20
C ARG A 13 0.63 -6.88 25.23
N PHE A 14 1.52 -6.14 25.87
CA PHE A 14 2.39 -6.69 26.91
C PHE A 14 1.62 -7.07 28.18
N PHE A 15 0.48 -6.41 28.46
CA PHE A 15 -0.36 -6.72 29.62
C PHE A 15 -1.29 -7.92 29.40
N THR A 16 -1.43 -8.41 28.18
CA THR A 16 -2.31 -9.54 27.85
C THR A 16 -1.63 -10.90 27.97
N VAL A 17 -0.34 -10.95 28.29
CA VAL A 17 0.45 -12.18 28.28
C VAL A 17 0.43 -12.86 29.67
N LYS A 18 0.07 -14.14 29.67
CA LYS A 18 -0.14 -14.92 30.93
C LYS A 18 1.13 -15.30 31.71
N SER A 19 2.29 -15.32 31.06
CA SER A 19 3.56 -15.73 31.71
C SER A 19 4.80 -15.28 30.96
N VAL A 20 5.93 -15.14 31.65
CA VAL A 20 7.24 -14.80 31.09
C VAL A 20 7.69 -15.82 30.01
N LYS A 21 7.38 -17.10 30.21
CA LYS A 21 7.70 -18.17 29.24
C LYS A 21 6.92 -17.96 27.93
N ALA A 22 5.66 -17.56 28.04
CA ALA A 22 4.82 -17.22 26.87
C ALA A 22 5.36 -15.99 26.12
N VAL A 23 5.83 -14.95 26.84
CA VAL A 23 6.47 -13.77 26.22
C VAL A 23 7.68 -14.17 25.39
N ARG A 24 8.60 -14.99 25.95
CA ARG A 24 9.80 -15.43 25.23
C ARG A 24 9.46 -16.22 23.97
N LYS A 25 8.49 -17.13 24.05
CA LYS A 25 8.05 -17.92 22.90
C LYS A 25 7.41 -17.02 21.81
N SER A 26 6.58 -16.08 22.23
CA SER A 26 5.96 -15.11 21.31
C SER A 26 7.01 -14.22 20.65
N ALA A 27 7.98 -13.71 21.42
CA ALA A 27 9.06 -12.89 20.89
C ALA A 27 9.90 -13.63 19.84
N TYR A 28 10.23 -14.90 20.11
CA TYR A 28 10.95 -15.73 19.13
C TYR A 28 10.20 -15.84 17.81
N TRP A 29 8.92 -16.21 17.84
CA TRP A 29 8.12 -16.31 16.62
C TRP A 29 7.95 -14.99 15.91
N THR A 30 7.71 -13.91 16.66
CA THR A 30 7.58 -12.56 16.10
C THR A 30 8.85 -12.13 15.38
N LEU A 31 10.02 -12.31 16.01
CA LEU A 31 11.30 -11.99 15.39
C LEU A 31 11.57 -12.84 14.14
N SER A 32 11.23 -14.13 14.18
CA SER A 32 11.38 -15.02 13.03
C SER A 32 10.53 -14.56 11.84
N PHE A 33 9.26 -14.24 12.08
CA PHE A 33 8.39 -13.72 10.99
C PHE A 33 8.83 -12.35 10.50
N ILE A 34 9.24 -11.45 11.38
CA ILE A 34 9.79 -10.16 11.00
C ILE A 34 11.05 -10.34 10.15
N ALA A 35 11.96 -11.23 10.54
CA ALA A 35 13.17 -11.52 9.77
C ALA A 35 12.83 -12.03 8.35
N ILE A 36 11.89 -12.95 8.22
CA ILE A 36 11.43 -13.46 6.92
C ILE A 36 10.91 -12.31 6.05
N ILE A 37 10.03 -11.45 6.59
CA ILE A 37 9.45 -10.33 5.85
C ILE A 37 10.55 -9.35 5.41
N TYR A 38 11.45 -8.95 6.30
CA TYR A 38 12.51 -7.99 5.96
C TYR A 38 13.57 -8.56 5.00
N LEU A 39 13.77 -9.87 4.97
CA LEU A 39 14.67 -10.51 4.01
C LEU A 39 14.01 -10.67 2.63
N THR A 40 12.71 -10.91 2.58
CA THR A 40 11.99 -11.14 1.32
C THR A 40 11.47 -9.87 0.65
N ALA A 41 11.12 -8.84 1.42
CA ALA A 41 10.55 -7.60 0.89
C ALA A 41 11.44 -6.88 -0.15
N PRO A 42 12.77 -6.71 0.06
CA PRO A 42 13.63 -6.10 -0.95
C PRO A 42 13.68 -6.90 -2.26
N ALA A 43 13.75 -8.24 -2.18
CA ALA A 43 13.75 -9.11 -3.34
C ALA A 43 12.44 -8.99 -4.14
N LEU A 44 11.29 -9.02 -3.44
CA LEU A 44 9.98 -8.80 -4.06
C LEU A 44 9.88 -7.44 -4.74
N GLY A 45 10.39 -6.38 -4.11
CA GLY A 45 10.42 -5.04 -4.71
C GLY A 45 11.29 -4.95 -5.97
N MET A 46 12.42 -5.64 -5.98
CA MET A 46 13.28 -5.71 -7.17
C MET A 46 12.59 -6.47 -8.31
N PHE A 47 12.03 -7.63 -8.04
CA PHE A 47 11.29 -8.41 -9.05
C PHE A 47 10.09 -7.64 -9.60
N ALA A 48 9.31 -7.02 -8.71
CA ALA A 48 8.16 -6.22 -9.11
C ALA A 48 8.57 -5.08 -10.06
N ARG A 49 9.67 -4.39 -9.77
CA ARG A 49 10.19 -3.34 -10.63
C ARG A 49 10.68 -3.87 -11.98
N THR A 50 11.38 -5.00 -12.00
CA THR A 50 11.86 -5.62 -13.24
C THR A 50 10.68 -6.04 -14.11
N ASN A 51 9.72 -6.76 -13.53
CA ASN A 51 8.50 -7.17 -14.24
C ASN A 51 7.74 -5.96 -14.81
N PHE A 52 7.59 -4.90 -14.01
CA PHE A 52 6.95 -3.67 -14.45
C PHE A 52 7.63 -3.08 -15.69
N ILE A 53 8.96 -2.98 -15.67
CA ILE A 53 9.74 -2.42 -16.79
C ILE A 53 9.63 -3.32 -18.03
N GLU A 54 9.79 -4.63 -17.88
CA GLU A 54 9.72 -5.59 -18.99
C GLU A 54 8.34 -5.66 -19.64
N GLU A 55 7.29 -5.47 -18.83
CA GLU A 55 5.91 -5.54 -19.29
C GLU A 55 5.44 -4.30 -20.04
N ILE A 56 6.00 -3.11 -19.74
CA ILE A 56 5.49 -1.85 -20.31
C ILE A 56 6.50 -1.09 -21.17
N ASN A 57 7.80 -1.14 -20.85
CA ASN A 57 8.77 -0.29 -21.51
C ASN A 57 8.93 -0.67 -22.99
N GLU A 58 8.91 0.35 -23.86
CA GLU A 58 9.03 0.22 -25.30
C GLU A 58 7.88 -0.59 -25.97
N LYS A 59 6.75 -0.73 -25.27
CA LYS A 59 5.55 -1.34 -25.83
C LYS A 59 4.50 -0.28 -26.18
N LYS A 60 3.73 -0.53 -27.26
CA LYS A 60 2.62 0.36 -27.61
C LYS A 60 1.52 0.31 -26.56
N TYR A 61 0.94 1.45 -26.21
CA TYR A 61 -0.14 1.53 -25.23
C TYR A 61 -1.34 0.64 -25.59
N GLN A 62 -1.64 0.48 -26.87
CA GLN A 62 -2.73 -0.38 -27.34
C GLN A 62 -2.57 -1.84 -26.88
N ASN A 63 -1.32 -2.29 -26.72
CA ASN A 63 -0.95 -3.62 -26.26
C ASN A 63 -0.66 -3.66 -24.75
N ALA A 64 -1.00 -2.61 -24.02
CA ALA A 64 -0.82 -2.57 -22.58
C ALA A 64 -1.59 -3.72 -21.90
N PRO A 65 -0.97 -4.41 -20.91
CA PRO A 65 -1.60 -5.49 -20.19
C PRO A 65 -2.88 -5.05 -19.47
N GLU A 66 -3.81 -5.97 -19.21
CA GLU A 66 -5.04 -5.65 -18.49
C GLU A 66 -4.78 -5.06 -17.10
N TRP A 67 -3.78 -5.58 -16.38
CA TRP A 67 -3.40 -5.06 -15.08
C TRP A 67 -3.02 -3.56 -15.15
N PHE A 68 -2.30 -3.13 -16.19
CA PHE A 68 -1.91 -1.73 -16.37
C PHE A 68 -3.16 -0.84 -16.52
N LYS A 69 -4.09 -1.23 -17.38
CA LYS A 69 -5.35 -0.51 -17.61
C LYS A 69 -6.24 -0.46 -16.37
N ASN A 70 -6.27 -1.54 -15.58
CA ASN A 70 -7.00 -1.60 -14.32
C ASN A 70 -6.46 -0.60 -13.29
N TRP A 71 -5.15 -0.53 -13.12
CA TRP A 71 -4.52 0.41 -12.19
C TRP A 71 -4.53 1.86 -12.71
N GLU A 72 -4.50 2.07 -14.03
CA GLU A 72 -4.74 3.37 -14.64
C GLU A 72 -6.16 3.87 -14.37
N ASN A 73 -7.16 3.01 -14.49
CA ASN A 73 -8.55 3.35 -14.18
C ASN A 73 -8.74 3.76 -12.71
N GLN A 74 -7.96 3.21 -11.82
CA GLN A 74 -7.94 3.58 -10.39
C GLN A 74 -7.11 4.84 -10.10
N GLY A 75 -6.43 5.38 -11.11
CA GLY A 75 -5.59 6.58 -10.96
C GLY A 75 -4.23 6.34 -10.32
N MET A 76 -3.80 5.09 -10.21
CA MET A 76 -2.52 4.71 -9.60
C MET A 76 -1.38 4.61 -10.61
N ILE A 77 -1.71 4.48 -11.90
CA ILE A 77 -0.79 4.52 -13.02
C ILE A 77 -1.30 5.57 -14.00
N ALA A 78 -0.38 6.30 -14.65
CA ALA A 78 -0.70 7.18 -15.75
C ALA A 78 0.37 7.10 -16.84
N TRP A 79 -0.04 7.22 -18.08
CA TRP A 79 0.85 7.36 -19.21
C TRP A 79 0.51 8.62 -19.98
N VAL A 80 1.55 9.35 -20.38
CA VAL A 80 1.44 10.55 -21.19
C VAL A 80 2.44 10.44 -22.32
N ASP A 81 1.91 10.35 -23.54
CA ASP A 81 2.71 10.30 -24.75
C ASP A 81 3.28 11.71 -25.05
N LYS A 82 4.55 11.94 -24.68
CA LYS A 82 5.20 13.24 -24.81
C LYS A 82 5.75 13.48 -26.22
N ASN A 83 6.09 12.40 -26.90
CA ASN A 83 6.71 12.46 -28.24
C ASN A 83 5.75 12.08 -29.37
N ASN A 84 4.51 11.69 -29.06
CA ASN A 84 3.45 11.27 -29.98
C ASN A 84 3.81 10.04 -30.82
N ASP A 85 4.55 9.07 -30.23
CA ASP A 85 4.91 7.83 -30.91
C ASP A 85 4.01 6.63 -30.55
N GLY A 86 3.12 6.80 -29.57
CA GLY A 86 2.20 5.77 -29.09
C GLY A 86 2.88 4.66 -28.29
N VAL A 87 4.14 4.83 -27.88
CA VAL A 87 4.96 3.84 -27.19
C VAL A 87 5.20 4.29 -25.76
N MET A 88 4.98 3.41 -24.80
CA MET A 88 5.23 3.69 -23.39
C MET A 88 6.72 3.70 -23.08
N GLN A 89 7.27 4.84 -22.64
CA GLN A 89 8.67 5.00 -22.33
C GLN A 89 8.84 5.26 -20.84
N TYR A 90 9.34 4.23 -20.12
CA TYR A 90 9.70 4.37 -18.72
C TYR A 90 11.17 4.73 -18.60
N ARG A 91 11.45 5.92 -18.10
CA ARG A 91 12.79 6.49 -17.96
C ARG A 91 12.99 7.12 -16.59
N ALA A 92 14.21 7.60 -16.31
CA ALA A 92 14.48 8.35 -15.10
C ALA A 92 13.81 9.73 -15.14
N GLY A 93 13.28 10.17 -14.01
CA GLY A 93 12.64 11.47 -13.82
C GLY A 93 11.12 11.36 -13.62
N ASN A 94 10.51 12.47 -13.25
CA ASN A 94 9.06 12.55 -13.03
C ASN A 94 8.35 12.85 -14.35
N VAL A 95 7.18 12.29 -14.55
CA VAL A 95 6.33 12.62 -15.70
C VAL A 95 5.71 14.01 -15.53
N PHE A 96 5.24 14.30 -14.30
CA PHE A 96 4.64 15.55 -13.85
C PHE A 96 4.86 15.73 -12.34
N ALA A 97 4.48 16.87 -11.77
CA ALA A 97 4.56 17.12 -10.35
C ALA A 97 3.37 16.52 -9.60
N GLY A 98 3.63 15.82 -8.49
CA GLY A 98 2.61 15.26 -7.61
C GLY A 98 1.93 13.98 -8.14
N LYS A 99 0.69 13.76 -7.69
CA LYS A 99 -0.17 12.67 -8.17
C LYS A 99 -0.92 13.10 -9.43
N PRO A 100 -1.30 12.15 -10.31
CA PRO A 100 -2.02 12.48 -11.53
C PRO A 100 -3.41 13.03 -11.21
N THR A 101 -3.78 14.09 -11.89
CA THR A 101 -5.15 14.62 -11.97
C THR A 101 -5.69 14.36 -13.35
N TYR A 102 -6.91 13.84 -13.43
CA TYR A 102 -7.49 13.38 -14.70
C TYR A 102 -8.67 14.23 -15.13
N ASN A 103 -8.80 14.37 -16.43
CA ASN A 103 -10.02 14.86 -17.06
C ASN A 103 -10.71 13.67 -17.74
N ASP A 104 -11.75 13.15 -17.11
CA ASP A 104 -12.48 11.97 -17.60
C ASP A 104 -13.69 12.34 -18.50
N THR A 105 -13.83 13.61 -18.87
CA THR A 105 -15.03 14.12 -19.58
C THR A 105 -15.17 13.57 -21.01
N GLU A 106 -14.07 13.14 -21.65
CA GLU A 106 -14.04 12.70 -23.05
C GLU A 106 -13.08 11.52 -23.27
N ARG A 107 -13.27 10.42 -22.52
CA ARG A 107 -12.44 9.24 -22.71
C ARG A 107 -13.00 8.33 -23.81
N ALA A 108 -12.27 8.16 -24.90
CA ALA A 108 -12.58 7.12 -25.88
C ALA A 108 -12.24 5.72 -25.31
N GLU A 109 -13.01 4.71 -25.69
CA GLU A 109 -12.77 3.33 -25.29
C GLU A 109 -11.35 2.90 -25.74
N ASN A 110 -10.57 2.32 -24.83
CA ASN A 110 -9.17 1.94 -25.03
C ASN A 110 -8.15 3.08 -25.26
N SER A 111 -8.50 4.33 -24.99
CA SER A 111 -7.52 5.41 -24.94
C SER A 111 -6.96 5.62 -23.52
N PRO A 112 -5.73 6.16 -23.40
CA PRO A 112 -5.18 6.52 -22.09
C PRO A 112 -6.04 7.57 -21.40
N ARG A 113 -6.01 7.60 -20.07
CA ARG A 113 -6.66 8.68 -19.33
C ARG A 113 -5.91 10.00 -19.54
N SER A 114 -6.64 11.04 -19.87
CA SER A 114 -6.07 12.37 -20.07
C SER A 114 -5.63 12.97 -18.73
N VAL A 115 -4.34 13.25 -18.59
CA VAL A 115 -3.74 13.88 -17.40
C VAL A 115 -3.69 15.39 -17.59
N THR A 116 -4.12 16.14 -16.58
CA THR A 116 -4.17 17.61 -16.61
C THR A 116 -2.98 18.28 -15.93
N ASN A 117 -2.11 17.52 -15.31
CA ASN A 117 -0.91 18.04 -14.64
C ASN A 117 0.07 18.67 -15.64
N GLU A 118 0.80 19.69 -15.21
CA GLU A 118 1.91 20.25 -15.97
C GLU A 118 3.04 19.21 -16.10
N LEU A 119 3.47 18.97 -17.34
CA LEU A 119 4.47 17.95 -17.65
C LEU A 119 5.85 18.39 -17.20
N ALA A 120 6.57 17.50 -16.54
CA ALA A 120 7.97 17.72 -16.19
C ALA A 120 8.87 17.58 -17.43
N PRO A 121 10.00 18.33 -17.50
CA PRO A 121 10.95 18.26 -18.58
C PRO A 121 11.86 17.02 -18.47
N SER A 122 11.27 15.84 -18.39
CA SER A 122 11.95 14.56 -18.34
C SER A 122 11.49 13.66 -19.48
N PRO A 123 12.35 12.73 -19.94
CA PRO A 123 11.98 11.78 -21.00
C PRO A 123 11.04 10.67 -20.51
N ASN A 124 10.67 10.66 -19.23
CA ASN A 124 9.77 9.67 -18.66
C ASN A 124 8.32 10.00 -19.00
N GLU A 125 7.58 9.00 -19.44
CA GLU A 125 6.19 9.11 -19.83
C GLU A 125 5.24 8.32 -18.95
N VAL A 126 5.77 7.38 -18.16
CA VAL A 126 4.96 6.51 -17.31
C VAL A 126 5.12 6.89 -15.84
N TYR A 127 4.00 7.25 -15.23
CA TYR A 127 3.87 7.43 -13.79
C TYR A 127 3.28 6.17 -13.16
N TYR A 128 3.78 5.78 -12.02
CA TYR A 128 3.13 4.82 -11.14
C TYR A 128 3.23 5.27 -9.68
N ASP A 129 2.18 5.03 -8.93
CA ASP A 129 2.21 5.23 -7.47
C ASP A 129 3.09 4.13 -6.85
N LYS A 130 4.08 4.52 -6.06
CA LYS A 130 5.05 3.57 -5.49
C LYS A 130 4.41 2.53 -4.58
N ASP A 131 3.25 2.87 -4.00
CA ASP A 131 2.55 2.00 -3.06
C ASP A 131 1.90 0.79 -3.75
N ILE A 132 1.61 0.89 -5.06
CA ILE A 132 0.94 -0.20 -5.79
C ILE A 132 1.90 -1.27 -6.31
N ILE A 133 3.20 -0.99 -6.41
CA ILE A 133 4.14 -1.89 -7.09
C ILE A 133 4.12 -3.31 -6.49
N VAL A 134 3.97 -3.41 -5.18
CA VAL A 134 3.89 -4.70 -4.48
C VAL A 134 2.52 -5.35 -4.67
N LEU A 135 1.45 -4.56 -4.68
CA LEU A 135 0.07 -5.04 -4.85
C LEU A 135 -0.19 -5.52 -6.28
N ALA A 136 0.33 -4.81 -7.28
CA ALA A 136 0.20 -5.17 -8.68
C ALA A 136 1.14 -6.34 -9.10
N ASN A 137 2.19 -6.63 -8.31
CA ASN A 137 3.16 -7.65 -8.66
C ASN A 137 2.56 -9.05 -8.92
N PRO A 138 1.58 -9.55 -8.15
CA PRO A 138 0.95 -10.84 -8.46
C PRO A 138 0.23 -10.85 -9.82
N GLU A 139 -0.37 -9.73 -10.23
CA GLU A 139 -0.98 -9.58 -11.54
C GLU A 139 0.08 -9.51 -12.64
N MET A 140 1.12 -8.71 -12.46
CA MET A 140 2.26 -8.61 -13.39
C MET A 140 2.99 -9.95 -13.58
N ALA A 141 3.10 -10.74 -12.52
CA ALA A 141 3.69 -12.08 -12.58
C ALA A 141 2.76 -13.15 -13.17
N GLY A 142 1.57 -12.79 -13.62
CA GLY A 142 0.59 -13.72 -14.20
C GLY A 142 0.10 -14.79 -13.23
N LEU A 143 0.09 -14.51 -11.92
CA LEU A 143 -0.34 -15.49 -10.92
C LEU A 143 -1.85 -15.77 -11.02
N PRO A 144 -2.30 -16.98 -10.62
CA PRO A 144 -3.72 -17.32 -10.62
C PRO A 144 -4.56 -16.33 -9.81
N LYS A 145 -5.79 -16.05 -10.25
CA LYS A 145 -6.69 -15.06 -9.61
C LYS A 145 -6.93 -15.30 -8.12
N TRP A 146 -6.93 -16.55 -7.67
CA TRP A 146 -7.08 -16.85 -6.24
C TRP A 146 -5.88 -16.40 -5.39
N VAL A 147 -4.66 -16.43 -5.95
CA VAL A 147 -3.45 -15.90 -5.28
C VAL A 147 -3.54 -14.39 -5.17
N ILE A 148 -3.93 -13.70 -6.25
CA ILE A 148 -4.15 -12.25 -6.26
C ILE A 148 -5.17 -11.87 -5.19
N ALA A 149 -6.31 -12.56 -5.16
CA ALA A 149 -7.35 -12.32 -4.16
C ALA A 149 -6.85 -12.54 -2.72
N LEU A 150 -6.04 -13.58 -2.49
CA LEU A 150 -5.46 -13.86 -1.17
C LEU A 150 -4.49 -12.75 -0.73
N VAL A 151 -3.65 -12.25 -1.62
CA VAL A 151 -2.73 -11.11 -1.34
C VAL A 151 -3.52 -9.86 -1.00
N MET A 152 -4.54 -9.51 -1.79
CA MET A 152 -5.40 -8.36 -1.53
C MET A 152 -6.15 -8.47 -0.20
N ALA A 153 -6.71 -9.64 0.10
CA ALA A 153 -7.35 -9.91 1.38
C ALA A 153 -6.37 -9.77 2.55
N GLY A 154 -5.13 -10.24 2.40
CA GLY A 154 -4.07 -10.08 3.37
C GLY A 154 -3.72 -8.61 3.64
N CYS A 155 -3.64 -7.79 2.61
CA CYS A 155 -3.38 -6.35 2.73
C CYS A 155 -4.52 -5.63 3.49
N VAL A 156 -5.77 -5.94 3.16
CA VAL A 156 -6.95 -5.39 3.87
C VAL A 156 -6.95 -5.84 5.32
N ALA A 157 -6.68 -7.12 5.59
CA ALA A 157 -6.60 -7.65 6.96
C ALA A 157 -5.52 -6.96 7.79
N ALA A 158 -4.35 -6.68 7.20
CA ALA A 158 -3.26 -5.95 7.86
C ALA A 158 -3.69 -4.52 8.22
N ALA A 159 -4.32 -3.80 7.31
CA ALA A 159 -4.84 -2.45 7.54
C ALA A 159 -5.91 -2.44 8.65
N LEU A 160 -6.88 -3.36 8.60
CA LEU A 160 -7.94 -3.48 9.61
C LEU A 160 -7.39 -3.87 10.99
N SER A 161 -6.38 -4.73 11.04
CA SER A 161 -5.71 -5.11 12.31
C SER A 161 -5.09 -3.90 13.02
N THR A 162 -4.44 -3.02 12.25
CA THR A 162 -3.86 -1.79 12.80
C THR A 162 -4.95 -0.81 13.24
N ALA A 163 -5.99 -0.61 12.42
CA ALA A 163 -7.13 0.24 12.75
C ALA A 163 -7.85 -0.22 14.02
N ALA A 164 -8.10 -1.53 14.17
CA ALA A 164 -8.72 -2.10 15.35
C ALA A 164 -7.88 -1.85 16.63
N GLY A 165 -6.56 -2.00 16.55
CA GLY A 165 -5.66 -1.70 17.66
C GLY A 165 -5.69 -0.24 18.10
N LEU A 166 -5.72 0.69 17.12
CA LEU A 166 -5.81 2.13 17.39
C LEU A 166 -7.18 2.52 17.97
N LEU A 167 -8.27 1.97 17.43
CA LEU A 167 -9.62 2.21 17.94
C LEU A 167 -9.79 1.71 19.38
N LEU A 168 -9.20 0.56 19.72
CA LEU A 168 -9.21 0.05 21.09
C LEU A 168 -8.54 1.05 22.05
N VAL A 169 -7.38 1.58 21.69
CA VAL A 169 -6.66 2.57 22.51
C VAL A 169 -7.45 3.86 22.65
N LEU A 170 -8.01 4.39 21.56
CA LEU A 170 -8.86 5.58 21.59
C LEU A 170 -10.08 5.37 22.50
N SER A 171 -10.77 4.25 22.35
CA SER A 171 -11.92 3.90 23.17
C SER A 171 -11.57 3.82 24.66
N THR A 172 -10.48 3.17 25.00
CA THR A 172 -10.02 3.05 26.40
C THR A 172 -9.57 4.39 26.97
N SER A 173 -8.91 5.24 26.18
CA SER A 173 -8.50 6.57 26.64
C SER A 173 -9.72 7.47 26.91
N VAL A 174 -10.75 7.41 26.08
CA VAL A 174 -11.97 8.18 26.26
C VAL A 174 -12.79 7.64 27.43
N SER A 175 -13.05 6.33 27.48
CA SER A 175 -13.93 5.75 28.50
C SER A 175 -13.27 5.70 29.87
N HIS A 176 -12.03 5.22 29.95
CA HIS A 176 -11.36 5.05 31.24
C HIS A 176 -10.65 6.31 31.70
N ASP A 177 -9.83 6.94 30.87
CA ASP A 177 -9.00 8.05 31.34
C ASP A 177 -9.79 9.35 31.42
N LEU A 178 -10.64 9.65 30.42
CA LEU A 178 -11.42 10.88 30.43
C LEU A 178 -12.68 10.74 31.29
N MET A 179 -13.54 9.76 30.97
CA MET A 179 -14.83 9.63 31.66
C MET A 179 -14.67 9.22 33.11
N LYS A 180 -13.97 8.11 33.38
CA LYS A 180 -13.87 7.55 34.75
C LYS A 180 -12.91 8.31 35.66
N LYS A 181 -11.76 8.80 35.18
CA LYS A 181 -10.81 9.51 36.03
C LYS A 181 -11.07 11.01 36.18
N ILE A 182 -11.65 11.67 35.17
CA ILE A 182 -11.78 13.13 35.14
C ILE A 182 -13.21 13.57 35.33
N ILE A 183 -14.17 13.04 34.54
CA ILE A 183 -15.54 13.57 34.50
C ILE A 183 -16.41 12.95 35.60
N LYS A 184 -16.36 11.65 35.77
CA LYS A 184 -17.27 10.92 36.68
C LYS A 184 -16.57 9.75 37.36
N PRO A 185 -15.79 10.00 38.46
CA PRO A 185 -15.00 8.98 39.15
C PRO A 185 -15.81 7.81 39.72
N ASP A 186 -17.09 8.04 40.03
CA ASP A 186 -17.97 7.05 40.68
C ASP A 186 -18.73 6.18 39.67
N ILE A 187 -18.37 6.24 38.37
CA ILE A 187 -19.05 5.44 37.35
C ILE A 187 -18.69 3.95 37.51
N SER A 188 -19.70 3.10 37.56
CA SER A 188 -19.49 1.64 37.64
C SER A 188 -18.93 1.07 36.31
N ASP A 189 -18.04 0.05 36.39
CA ASP A 189 -17.47 -0.63 35.21
C ASP A 189 -18.53 -1.35 34.31
N LYS A 190 -19.79 -1.39 34.78
CA LYS A 190 -20.93 -2.00 34.04
C LYS A 190 -21.84 -0.97 33.36
N GLN A 191 -21.58 0.31 33.53
CA GLN A 191 -22.24 1.41 32.84
C GLN A 191 -21.37 1.98 31.73
#